data_a2c129e1eb22842ada8fefce01928f9e
#
_entry.id   a2c129e1eb22842ada8fefce01928f9e
#
_cell.length_a   1.000
_cell.length_b   1.000
_cell.length_c   1.000
_cell.angle_alpha   90.00
_cell.angle_beta   90.00
_cell.angle_gamma   90.00
#
_symmetry.space_group_name_H-M   'P 1'
#
loop_
_entity.id
_entity.type
_entity.pdbx_description
1 polymer ?
#
loop_
_entity_poly.entity_id
_entity_poly.type
_entity_poly.pdbx_seq_one_letter_code
_entity_poly.pdbx_strand_id
1 'polypeptide(L)'
;MAKTPKNVSPYVRHIEELYQMEIEDEYRTEAQRTVTFNFPAEDACMLAAIAKRFGRSTAAFGGELFAEHVRELFIALSPADRQQLGAEADAECVRYLESKGIKSTWSGEDQKGQWARYADLCDKVDAEGKANE
;
A
#
# COMPACT_ATOMS: atom_id res chain seq x y z
N MET A 1 0.98 -10.19 15.58
CA MET A 1 0.14 -9.85 14.44
C MET A 1 -0.47 -8.47 14.62
N ALA A 2 -0.24 -7.61 13.69
CA ALA A 2 -0.84 -6.28 13.77
C ALA A 2 -2.36 -6.42 13.62
N LYS A 3 -3.09 -5.99 14.62
CA LYS A 3 -4.55 -5.99 14.52
C LYS A 3 -4.96 -4.81 13.65
N THR A 4 -5.89 -5.05 12.75
CA THR A 4 -6.54 -3.98 12.02
C THR A 4 -7.10 -2.99 13.02
N PRO A 5 -6.85 -1.68 12.86
CA PRO A 5 -7.44 -0.70 13.77
C PRO A 5 -8.94 -0.89 13.90
N LYS A 6 -9.47 -0.70 15.10
CA LYS A 6 -10.90 -0.93 15.37
C LYS A 6 -11.83 -0.06 14.52
N ASN A 7 -11.32 1.07 14.03
CA ASN A 7 -12.09 2.00 13.21
C ASN A 7 -11.91 1.80 11.71
N VAL A 8 -11.22 0.74 11.29
CA VAL A 8 -11.15 0.38 9.87
C VAL A 8 -12.47 -0.26 9.48
N SER A 9 -13.14 0.30 8.48
CA SER A 9 -14.44 -0.20 8.04
C SER A 9 -14.31 -1.59 7.41
N PRO A 10 -15.37 -2.42 7.45
CA PRO A 10 -15.38 -3.70 6.72
C PRO A 10 -15.10 -3.54 5.24
N TYR A 11 -15.48 -2.41 4.68
CA TYR A 11 -15.21 -2.05 3.29
C TYR A 11 -13.71 -1.98 2.98
N VAL A 12 -12.94 -1.30 3.82
CA VAL A 12 -11.49 -1.21 3.67
C VAL A 12 -10.84 -2.59 3.79
N ARG A 13 -11.30 -3.39 4.74
CA ARG A 13 -10.81 -4.75 4.92
C ARG A 13 -11.08 -5.61 3.69
N HIS A 14 -12.27 -5.50 3.12
CA HIS A 14 -12.64 -6.25 1.93
C HIS A 14 -11.74 -5.92 0.74
N ILE A 15 -11.45 -4.63 0.53
CA ILE A 15 -10.55 -4.19 -0.53
C ILE A 15 -9.14 -4.74 -0.30
N GLU A 16 -8.65 -4.70 0.94
CA GLU A 16 -7.34 -5.26 1.28
C GLU A 16 -7.26 -6.76 0.96
N GLU A 17 -8.30 -7.51 1.29
CA GLU A 17 -8.36 -8.93 0.98
C GLU A 17 -8.34 -9.20 -0.52
N LEU A 18 -9.13 -8.45 -1.30
CA LEU A 18 -9.14 -8.59 -2.75
C LEU A 18 -7.79 -8.24 -3.35
N TYR A 19 -7.16 -7.18 -2.86
CA TYR A 19 -5.84 -6.77 -3.29
C TYR A 19 -4.82 -7.89 -3.05
N GLN A 20 -4.81 -8.47 -1.85
CA GLN A 20 -3.89 -9.54 -1.51
C GLN A 20 -4.09 -10.76 -2.42
N MET A 21 -5.32 -11.14 -2.67
CA MET A 21 -5.64 -12.32 -3.48
C MET A 21 -5.28 -12.15 -4.95
N GLU A 22 -5.52 -10.98 -5.52
CA GLU A 22 -5.37 -10.77 -6.96
C GLU A 22 -4.00 -10.23 -7.38
N ILE A 23 -3.34 -9.51 -6.51
CA ILE A 23 -2.19 -8.69 -6.90
C ILE A 23 -0.88 -9.11 -6.25
N GLU A 24 -0.93 -9.59 -5.03
CA GLU A 24 0.27 -9.80 -4.22
C GLU A 24 1.35 -10.64 -4.92
N ASP A 25 0.96 -11.75 -5.52
CA ASP A 25 1.93 -12.66 -6.14
C ASP A 25 2.34 -12.26 -7.55
N GLU A 26 1.50 -11.54 -8.27
CA GLU A 26 1.75 -11.21 -9.67
C GLU A 26 2.36 -9.83 -9.89
N TYR A 27 1.99 -8.87 -9.07
CA TYR A 27 2.32 -7.47 -9.29
C TYR A 27 3.16 -6.84 -8.20
N ARG A 28 3.27 -7.51 -7.07
CA ARG A 28 4.07 -7.00 -5.97
C ARG A 28 5.55 -7.07 -6.33
N THR A 29 6.24 -5.97 -6.21
CA THR A 29 7.68 -5.97 -6.33
C THR A 29 8.32 -6.22 -4.97
N GLU A 30 9.37 -7.04 -4.95
CA GLU A 30 10.14 -7.28 -3.73
C GLU A 30 11.17 -6.18 -3.48
N ALA A 31 11.39 -5.31 -4.47
CA ALA A 31 12.33 -4.21 -4.32
C ALA A 31 11.82 -3.23 -3.26
N GLN A 32 12.74 -2.75 -2.45
CA GLN A 32 12.45 -1.79 -1.40
C GLN A 32 13.15 -0.47 -1.68
N ARG A 33 12.51 0.61 -1.30
CA ARG A 33 13.07 1.95 -1.39
C ARG A 33 13.14 2.54 0.00
N THR A 34 14.30 3.06 0.38
CA THR A 34 14.47 3.67 1.69
C THR A 34 13.90 5.09 1.69
N VAL A 35 13.07 5.39 2.67
CA VAL A 35 12.53 6.72 2.91
C VAL A 35 12.84 7.10 4.36
N THR A 36 13.31 8.31 4.57
CA THR A 36 13.67 8.79 5.90
C THR A 36 12.56 9.69 6.44
N PHE A 37 12.13 9.42 7.66
CA PHE A 37 11.11 10.21 8.34
C PHE A 37 11.68 10.80 9.62
N ASN A 38 11.23 12.00 9.93
CA ASN A 38 11.54 12.63 11.22
C ASN A 38 10.32 12.48 12.14
N PHE A 39 10.52 11.85 13.28
CA PHE A 39 9.48 11.66 14.30
C PHE A 39 9.79 12.48 15.52
N PRO A 40 8.79 12.87 16.30
CA PRO A 40 9.06 13.27 17.68
C PRO A 40 9.82 12.16 18.40
N ALA A 41 10.79 12.53 19.24
CA ALA A 41 11.65 11.56 19.88
C ALA A 41 10.88 10.53 20.71
N GLU A 42 9.83 10.98 21.41
CA GLU A 42 8.99 10.10 22.22
C GLU A 42 8.34 9.01 21.37
N ASP A 43 7.82 9.39 20.20
CA ASP A 43 7.15 8.45 19.30
C ASP A 43 8.14 7.45 18.70
N ALA A 44 9.33 7.92 18.32
CA ALA A 44 10.37 7.05 17.80
C ALA A 44 10.81 6.02 18.86
N CYS A 45 10.95 6.46 20.11
CA CYS A 45 11.30 5.57 21.22
C CYS A 45 10.21 4.54 21.49
N MET A 46 8.95 4.93 21.40
CA MET A 46 7.84 4.01 21.57
C MET A 46 7.80 2.97 20.45
N LEU A 47 8.00 3.40 19.21
CA LEU A 47 8.07 2.49 18.08
C LEU A 47 9.18 1.45 18.28
N ALA A 48 10.36 1.90 18.72
CA ALA A 48 11.48 1.01 18.98
C ALA A 48 11.16 0.01 20.11
N ALA A 49 10.51 0.48 21.17
CA ALA A 49 10.13 -0.38 22.31
C ALA A 49 9.12 -1.45 21.88
N ILE A 50 8.12 -1.07 21.08
CA ILE A 50 7.12 -2.02 20.59
C ILE A 50 7.76 -3.05 19.66
N ALA A 51 8.60 -2.61 18.73
CA ALA A 51 9.29 -3.51 17.81
C ALA A 51 10.12 -4.54 18.59
N LYS A 52 10.88 -4.08 19.59
CA LYS A 52 11.68 -4.94 20.44
C LYS A 52 10.83 -5.98 21.17
N ARG A 53 9.66 -5.58 21.65
CA ARG A 53 8.73 -6.49 22.33
C ARG A 53 8.32 -7.66 21.45
N PHE A 54 8.19 -7.42 20.14
CA PHE A 54 7.81 -8.44 19.18
C PHE A 54 9.01 -9.10 18.48
N GLY A 55 10.23 -8.84 18.96
CA GLY A 55 11.43 -9.44 18.39
C GLY A 55 11.77 -8.95 17.00
N ARG A 56 11.41 -7.70 16.66
CA ARG A 56 11.60 -7.15 15.33
C ARG A 56 12.47 -5.89 15.36
N SER A 57 13.14 -5.61 14.26
CA SER A 57 13.87 -4.35 14.14
C SER A 57 12.88 -3.19 14.00
N THR A 58 13.28 -2.02 14.48
CA THR A 58 12.47 -0.80 14.35
C THR A 58 12.17 -0.49 12.88
N ALA A 59 13.18 -0.62 12.01
CA ALA A 59 13.03 -0.34 10.59
C ALA A 59 12.03 -1.29 9.91
N ALA A 60 12.14 -2.60 10.17
CA ALA A 60 11.24 -3.57 9.56
C ALA A 60 9.81 -3.41 10.05
N PHE A 61 9.64 -3.24 11.35
CA PHE A 61 8.31 -3.07 11.95
C PHE A 61 7.68 -1.76 11.50
N GLY A 62 8.44 -0.66 11.53
CA GLY A 62 7.97 0.65 11.10
C GLY A 62 7.62 0.68 9.63
N GLY A 63 8.43 0.03 8.77
CA GLY A 63 8.16 -0.05 7.35
C GLY A 63 6.84 -0.74 7.04
N GLU A 64 6.54 -1.83 7.74
CA GLU A 64 5.25 -2.53 7.57
C GLU A 64 4.06 -1.67 8.01
N LEU A 65 4.20 -0.99 9.15
CA LEU A 65 3.15 -0.09 9.63
C LEU A 65 2.88 1.04 8.65
N PHE A 66 3.93 1.66 8.13
CA PHE A 66 3.77 2.74 7.17
C PHE A 66 3.19 2.26 5.85
N ALA A 67 3.62 1.10 5.35
CA ALA A 67 3.06 0.55 4.12
C ALA A 67 1.56 0.31 4.25
N GLU A 68 1.14 -0.26 5.37
CA GLU A 68 -0.27 -0.49 5.66
C GLU A 68 -1.05 0.82 5.73
N HIS A 69 -0.48 1.83 6.40
CA HIS A 69 -1.13 3.13 6.54
C HIS A 69 -1.25 3.85 5.18
N VAL A 70 -0.23 3.75 4.33
CA VAL A 70 -0.27 4.31 2.98
C VAL A 70 -1.44 3.73 2.19
N ARG A 71 -1.66 2.41 2.30
CA ARG A 71 -2.80 1.77 1.63
C ARG A 71 -4.13 2.28 2.16
N GLU A 72 -4.24 2.45 3.48
CA GLU A 72 -5.45 3.02 4.09
C GLU A 72 -5.72 4.45 3.60
N LEU A 73 -4.67 5.27 3.52
CA LEU A 73 -4.80 6.62 2.99
C LEU A 73 -5.28 6.61 1.54
N PHE A 74 -4.74 5.71 0.74
CA PHE A 74 -5.13 5.57 -0.65
C PHE A 74 -6.61 5.22 -0.79
N ILE A 75 -7.08 4.27 0.00
CA ILE A 75 -8.49 3.85 -0.02
C ILE A 75 -9.41 5.00 0.37
N ALA A 76 -8.95 5.87 1.26
CA ALA A 76 -9.73 7.02 1.73
C ALA A 76 -9.86 8.14 0.69
N LEU A 77 -9.08 8.11 -0.39
CA LEU A 77 -9.16 9.11 -1.45
C LEU A 77 -10.43 8.95 -2.28
N SER A 78 -10.81 10.02 -2.98
CA SER A 78 -11.90 9.93 -3.95
C SER A 78 -11.52 9.01 -5.11
N PRO A 79 -12.50 8.42 -5.82
CA PRO A 79 -12.18 7.56 -6.97
C PRO A 79 -11.30 8.25 -8.02
N ALA A 80 -11.56 9.52 -8.31
CA ALA A 80 -10.76 10.28 -9.28
C ALA A 80 -9.31 10.44 -8.81
N ASP A 81 -9.11 10.76 -7.54
CA ASP A 81 -7.78 10.90 -6.97
C ASP A 81 -7.04 9.57 -6.92
N ARG A 82 -7.73 8.48 -6.60
CA ARG A 82 -7.11 7.15 -6.62
C ARG A 82 -6.57 6.81 -8.01
N GLN A 83 -7.35 7.08 -9.06
CA GLN A 83 -6.91 6.80 -10.42
C GLN A 83 -5.71 7.66 -10.79
N GLN A 84 -5.77 8.94 -10.51
CA GLN A 84 -4.69 9.86 -10.84
C GLN A 84 -3.41 9.56 -10.07
N LEU A 85 -3.50 9.49 -8.74
CA LEU A 85 -2.33 9.29 -7.89
C LEU A 85 -1.77 7.88 -8.02
N GLY A 86 -2.65 6.89 -8.25
CA GLY A 86 -2.20 5.54 -8.53
C GLY A 86 -1.35 5.46 -9.79
N ALA A 87 -1.77 6.13 -10.85
CA ALA A 87 -0.99 6.19 -12.10
C ALA A 87 0.34 6.89 -11.89
N GLU A 88 0.35 8.00 -11.14
CA GLU A 88 1.58 8.72 -10.82
C GLU A 88 2.55 7.86 -10.00
N ALA A 89 2.04 7.17 -9.00
CA ALA A 89 2.85 6.30 -8.14
C ALA A 89 3.46 5.14 -8.94
N ASP A 90 2.67 4.52 -9.80
CA ASP A 90 3.17 3.42 -10.64
C ASP A 90 4.25 3.91 -11.61
N ALA A 91 4.07 5.09 -12.21
CA ALA A 91 5.08 5.67 -13.10
C ALA A 91 6.38 5.97 -12.35
N GLU A 92 6.27 6.51 -11.15
CA GLU A 92 7.44 6.78 -10.30
C GLU A 92 8.14 5.48 -9.89
N CYS A 93 7.38 4.43 -9.60
CA CYS A 93 7.93 3.14 -9.26
C CYS A 93 8.72 2.54 -10.43
N VAL A 94 8.20 2.65 -11.66
CA VAL A 94 8.92 2.19 -12.85
C VAL A 94 10.25 2.93 -12.99
N ARG A 95 10.24 4.25 -12.84
CA ARG A 95 11.47 5.05 -12.92
C ARG A 95 12.48 4.61 -11.86
N TYR A 96 12.01 4.39 -10.63
CA TYR A 96 12.88 3.96 -9.55
C TYR A 96 13.50 2.59 -9.85
N LEU A 97 12.67 1.61 -10.27
CA LEU A 97 13.15 0.27 -10.58
C LEU A 97 14.16 0.29 -11.74
N GLU A 98 13.87 1.04 -12.78
CA GLU A 98 14.79 1.19 -13.91
C GLU A 98 16.13 1.79 -13.46
N SER A 99 16.12 2.77 -12.56
CA SER A 99 17.34 3.36 -12.03
C SER A 99 18.19 2.35 -11.26
N LYS A 100 17.58 1.27 -10.76
CA LYS A 100 18.26 0.19 -10.05
C LYS A 100 18.54 -1.02 -10.94
N GLY A 101 18.22 -0.93 -12.22
CA GLY A 101 18.41 -2.04 -13.14
C GLY A 101 17.42 -3.18 -12.95
N ILE A 102 16.30 -2.92 -12.32
CA ILE A 102 15.26 -3.91 -12.06
C ILE A 102 14.13 -3.72 -13.06
N LYS A 103 13.78 -4.78 -13.77
CA LYS A 103 12.67 -4.74 -14.71
C LYS A 103 11.36 -5.06 -13.97
N SER A 104 10.38 -4.17 -14.07
CA SER A 104 9.08 -4.43 -13.47
C SER A 104 8.32 -5.48 -14.29
N THR A 105 7.55 -6.32 -13.62
CA THR A 105 6.77 -7.38 -14.27
C THR A 105 5.52 -6.85 -14.96
N TRP A 106 5.19 -5.58 -14.69
CA TRP A 106 3.99 -4.94 -15.23
C TRP A 106 4.29 -3.75 -16.15
N SER A 107 5.53 -3.67 -16.67
CA SER A 107 5.91 -2.62 -17.63
C SER A 107 5.44 -3.02 -19.03
N GLY A 108 4.49 -2.27 -19.58
CA GLY A 108 3.95 -2.48 -20.91
C GLY A 108 2.77 -1.55 -21.12
N GLU A 109 2.40 -1.33 -22.39
CA GLU A 109 1.36 -0.35 -22.72
C GLU A 109 0.00 -0.65 -22.09
N ASP A 110 -0.34 -1.93 -21.95
CA ASP A 110 -1.64 -2.36 -21.44
C ASP A 110 -1.59 -2.89 -20.00
N GLN A 111 -0.41 -2.86 -19.37
CA GLN A 111 -0.29 -3.39 -18.01
C GLN A 111 -0.33 -2.27 -17.00
N LYS A 112 -1.18 -2.45 -16.00
CA LYS A 112 -1.30 -1.51 -14.89
C LYS A 112 -0.41 -1.97 -13.74
N GLY A 113 0.21 -1.02 -13.08
CA GLY A 113 0.97 -1.30 -11.87
C GLY A 113 0.08 -1.58 -10.68
N GLN A 114 0.69 -1.79 -9.54
CA GLN A 114 0.01 -2.15 -8.31
C GLN A 114 -1.09 -1.15 -7.93
N TRP A 115 -0.77 0.15 -7.97
CA TRP A 115 -1.71 1.17 -7.50
C TRP A 115 -2.87 1.39 -8.46
N ALA A 116 -2.61 1.32 -9.78
CA ALA A 116 -3.68 1.42 -10.76
C ALA A 116 -4.65 0.24 -10.62
N ARG A 117 -4.15 -0.97 -10.39
CA ARG A 117 -5.01 -2.14 -10.16
C ARG A 117 -5.78 -2.03 -8.86
N TYR A 118 -5.14 -1.51 -7.81
CA TYR A 118 -5.80 -1.30 -6.54
C TYR A 118 -6.92 -0.25 -6.67
N ALA A 119 -6.70 0.80 -7.46
CA ALA A 119 -7.73 1.79 -7.75
C ALA A 119 -8.94 1.14 -8.45
N ASP A 120 -8.68 0.26 -9.41
CA ASP A 120 -9.75 -0.47 -10.11
C ASP A 120 -10.54 -1.37 -9.16
N LEU A 121 -9.87 -2.04 -8.22
CA LEU A 121 -10.55 -2.85 -7.21
C LEU A 121 -11.43 -1.99 -6.30
N CYS A 122 -10.95 -0.82 -5.90
CA CYS A 122 -11.73 0.11 -5.10
C CYS A 122 -13.00 0.55 -5.86
N ASP A 123 -12.87 0.88 -7.14
CA ASP A 123 -13.99 1.29 -7.97
C ASP A 123 -15.02 0.16 -8.12
N LYS A 124 -14.54 -1.07 -8.28
CA LYS A 124 -15.40 -2.25 -8.38
C LYS A 124 -16.20 -2.46 -7.09
N VAL A 125 -15.54 -2.35 -5.95
CA VAL A 125 -16.21 -2.50 -4.64
C VAL A 125 -17.20 -1.36 -4.42
N ASP A 126 -16.86 -0.13 -4.81
CA ASP A 126 -17.79 1.00 -4.73
C ASP A 126 -19.05 0.75 -5.55
N ALA A 127 -18.89 0.23 -6.77
CA ALA A 127 -20.03 -0.10 -7.64
C ALA A 127 -20.90 -1.21 -7.04
N GLU A 128 -20.29 -2.25 -6.46
CA GLU A 128 -21.02 -3.33 -5.80
C GLU A 128 -21.78 -2.83 -4.58
N GLY A 129 -21.14 -1.93 -3.78
CA GLY A 129 -21.78 -1.34 -2.63
C GLY A 129 -23.03 -0.52 -3.00
N LYS A 130 -22.95 0.25 -4.08
CA LYS A 130 -24.10 1.02 -4.58
C LYS A 130 -25.21 0.13 -5.10
N ALA A 131 -24.87 -0.98 -5.75
CA ALA A 131 -25.86 -1.92 -6.27
C ALA A 131 -26.63 -2.62 -5.16
N ASN A 132 -26.04 -2.75 -3.97
CA ASN A 132 -26.66 -3.42 -2.82
C ASN A 132 -27.42 -2.48 -1.88
N GLU A 133 -27.40 -1.18 -2.18
CA GLU A 133 -28.24 -0.19 -1.48
C GLU A 133 -29.64 -0.13 -2.12
#